data_f3458fbc16af38ea2209cab8ae57e4ce
#
_entry.id   f3458fbc16af38ea2209cab8ae57e4ce
#
_cell.length_a   1.000
_cell.length_b   1.000
_cell.length_c   1.000
_cell.angle_alpha   90.00
_cell.angle_beta   90.00
_cell.angle_gamma   90.00
#
_symmetry.space_group_name_H-M   'P 1'
#
loop_
_entity.id
_entity.type
_entity.pdbx_description
1 polymer ?
#
loop_
_entity_poly.entity_id
_entity_poly.type
_entity_poly.pdbx_seq_one_letter_code
_entity_poly.pdbx_strand_id
1 'polypeptide(L)'
;MQGTIVKALAGFYYVECAGEIYQTRARGNFRKKGQTPYVGDKVEFSAEENSEGYILKIFPRKNSLVRPPIVNIDQAVVIMSAKEPDFNVNLLDRFLVLLEQKVIHPIVYISKMDLLKDPAIMLPFQEVYRQMGYDFVTDKEELLPLLKDQVTVFMGQTGVGKSTLLNTLAPELELETGEISDSLGRGRHTTRAVSFYDLNGGKIADTPGFSSLDYEVDNAEDLNHAFPDIAKVSQDCKFRTCTHTHEPSCAVKPAVEEGIIASFRFENYLQFLSEIENRRETYKKVSKKLPK
;
A
#
# COMPACT_ATOMS: atom_id res chain seq x y z
N MET A 1 -10.47 -10.12 -27.18
CA MET A 1 -10.45 -8.73 -26.76
C MET A 1 -9.45 -8.57 -25.60
N GLN A 2 -8.97 -7.36 -25.32
CA GLN A 2 -8.12 -7.07 -24.16
C GLN A 2 -8.80 -6.00 -23.29
N GLY A 3 -8.69 -6.17 -21.97
CA GLY A 3 -9.28 -5.23 -21.01
C GLY A 3 -8.69 -5.36 -19.63
N THR A 4 -9.24 -4.61 -18.67
CA THR A 4 -8.80 -4.60 -17.27
C THR A 4 -9.92 -5.12 -16.37
N ILE A 5 -9.61 -6.01 -15.44
CA ILE A 5 -10.58 -6.46 -14.44
C ILE A 5 -10.85 -5.31 -13.47
N VAL A 6 -12.07 -4.78 -13.46
CA VAL A 6 -12.48 -3.66 -12.59
C VAL A 6 -13.28 -4.11 -11.37
N LYS A 7 -13.80 -5.35 -11.38
CA LYS A 7 -14.55 -5.92 -10.24
C LYS A 7 -14.42 -7.43 -10.20
N ALA A 8 -14.34 -8.01 -9.01
CA ALA A 8 -14.38 -9.45 -8.77
C ALA A 8 -15.44 -9.76 -7.71
N LEU A 9 -16.41 -10.61 -8.03
CA LEU A 9 -17.52 -10.97 -7.16
C LEU A 9 -18.00 -12.41 -7.42
N ALA A 10 -18.04 -13.23 -6.37
CA ALA A 10 -18.63 -14.58 -6.42
C ALA A 10 -18.12 -15.48 -7.58
N GLY A 11 -16.84 -15.33 -7.95
CA GLY A 11 -16.21 -16.11 -9.03
C GLY A 11 -16.42 -15.53 -10.42
N PHE A 12 -17.08 -14.40 -10.53
CA PHE A 12 -17.17 -13.59 -11.74
C PHE A 12 -16.14 -12.47 -11.72
N TYR A 13 -15.66 -12.12 -12.91
CA TYR A 13 -14.74 -11.01 -13.15
C TYR A 13 -15.35 -10.09 -14.18
N TYR A 14 -15.45 -8.82 -13.85
CA TYR A 14 -15.99 -7.80 -14.71
C TYR A 14 -14.81 -7.09 -15.38
N VAL A 15 -14.73 -7.21 -16.70
CA VAL A 15 -13.62 -6.68 -17.50
C VAL A 15 -14.10 -5.46 -18.26
N GLU A 16 -13.44 -4.34 -18.04
CA GLU A 16 -13.66 -3.11 -18.80
C GLU A 16 -12.81 -3.14 -20.07
N CYS A 17 -13.47 -2.90 -21.21
CA CYS A 17 -12.84 -2.83 -22.51
C CYS A 17 -13.56 -1.77 -23.37
N ALA A 18 -12.84 -0.74 -23.84
CA ALA A 18 -13.39 0.35 -24.67
C ALA A 18 -14.62 1.06 -24.06
N GLY A 19 -14.68 1.21 -22.74
CA GLY A 19 -15.78 1.86 -22.02
C GLY A 19 -16.99 0.95 -21.72
N GLU A 20 -16.93 -0.33 -22.11
CA GLU A 20 -17.96 -1.33 -21.83
C GLU A 20 -17.46 -2.33 -20.78
N ILE A 21 -18.38 -2.88 -19.97
CA ILE A 21 -18.08 -3.87 -18.95
C ILE A 21 -18.64 -5.23 -19.36
N TYR A 22 -17.77 -6.22 -19.43
CA TYR A 22 -18.08 -7.60 -19.78
C TYR A 22 -17.99 -8.52 -18.57
N GLN A 23 -19.03 -9.28 -18.30
CA GLN A 23 -19.02 -10.30 -17.26
C GLN A 23 -18.29 -11.55 -17.77
N THR A 24 -17.27 -12.01 -17.06
CA THR A 24 -16.42 -13.14 -17.44
C THR A 24 -16.20 -14.10 -16.30
N ARG A 25 -15.75 -15.32 -16.63
CA ARG A 25 -15.24 -16.32 -15.68
C ARG A 25 -13.79 -16.71 -16.01
N ALA A 26 -13.06 -17.11 -15.00
CA ALA A 26 -11.76 -17.73 -15.23
C ALA A 26 -11.91 -19.17 -15.70
N ARG A 27 -11.21 -19.57 -16.77
CA ARG A 27 -11.16 -20.97 -17.20
C ARG A 27 -10.49 -21.84 -16.12
N GLY A 28 -10.93 -23.08 -15.96
CA GLY A 28 -10.40 -24.02 -14.95
C GLY A 28 -8.89 -24.27 -15.02
N ASN A 29 -8.25 -23.94 -16.15
CA ASN A 29 -6.82 -24.05 -16.36
C ASN A 29 -6.01 -23.06 -15.47
N PHE A 30 -6.57 -21.91 -15.08
CA PHE A 30 -5.90 -20.96 -14.18
C PHE A 30 -5.67 -21.56 -12.79
N ARG A 31 -6.68 -22.25 -12.24
CA ARG A 31 -6.53 -22.96 -10.95
C ARG A 31 -5.44 -24.03 -10.99
N LYS A 32 -5.33 -24.78 -12.10
CA LYS A 32 -4.28 -25.80 -12.28
C LYS A 32 -2.88 -25.18 -12.33
N LYS A 33 -2.75 -23.95 -12.82
CA LYS A 33 -1.49 -23.19 -12.87
C LYS A 33 -1.22 -22.38 -11.61
N GLY A 34 -2.05 -22.45 -10.57
CA GLY A 34 -1.92 -21.64 -9.37
C GLY A 34 -2.14 -20.14 -9.61
N GLN A 35 -2.76 -19.76 -10.72
CA GLN A 35 -3.03 -18.37 -11.07
C GLN A 35 -4.47 -18.02 -10.71
N THR A 36 -4.64 -16.92 -9.98
CA THR A 36 -5.95 -16.34 -9.67
C THR A 36 -6.03 -14.94 -10.27
N PRO A 37 -7.07 -14.63 -11.09
CA PRO A 37 -7.27 -13.27 -11.55
C PRO A 37 -7.64 -12.35 -10.38
N TYR A 38 -7.11 -11.13 -10.38
CA TYR A 38 -7.40 -10.09 -9.40
C TYR A 38 -7.89 -8.82 -10.07
N VAL A 39 -8.54 -7.95 -9.30
CA VAL A 39 -8.87 -6.60 -9.76
C VAL A 39 -7.58 -5.84 -10.09
N GLY A 40 -7.58 -5.16 -11.24
CA GLY A 40 -6.39 -4.53 -11.81
C GLY A 40 -5.62 -5.40 -12.82
N ASP A 41 -5.94 -6.70 -12.96
CA ASP A 41 -5.30 -7.52 -14.00
C ASP A 41 -5.67 -7.05 -15.41
N LYS A 42 -4.66 -6.87 -16.24
CA LYS A 42 -4.82 -6.77 -17.69
C LYS A 42 -5.00 -8.18 -18.24
N VAL A 43 -6.07 -8.40 -18.98
CA VAL A 43 -6.46 -9.74 -19.46
C VAL A 43 -6.79 -9.75 -20.92
N GLU A 44 -6.56 -10.88 -21.57
CA GLU A 44 -7.19 -11.24 -22.82
C GLU A 44 -8.41 -12.09 -22.48
N PHE A 45 -9.57 -11.76 -23.09
CA PHE A 45 -10.83 -12.43 -22.84
C PHE A 45 -11.66 -12.60 -24.10
N SER A 46 -12.57 -13.57 -24.09
CA SER A 46 -13.64 -13.74 -25.09
C SER A 46 -14.96 -13.37 -24.44
N ALA A 47 -15.78 -12.61 -25.14
CA ALA A 47 -17.19 -12.40 -24.84
C ALA A 47 -17.94 -12.40 -26.17
N GLU A 48 -19.09 -13.05 -26.19
CA GLU A 48 -20.06 -13.01 -27.29
C GLU A 48 -21.25 -12.18 -26.82
N GLU A 49 -21.97 -11.54 -27.73
CA GLU A 49 -23.18 -10.78 -27.39
C GLU A 49 -24.15 -11.67 -26.60
N ASN A 50 -24.53 -11.21 -25.40
CA ASN A 50 -25.44 -11.87 -24.45
C ASN A 50 -24.97 -13.21 -23.84
N SER A 51 -23.67 -13.54 -23.88
CA SER A 51 -23.13 -14.73 -23.22
C SER A 51 -22.06 -14.38 -22.16
N GLU A 52 -21.88 -15.29 -21.18
CA GLU A 52 -20.76 -15.19 -20.22
C GLU A 52 -19.43 -15.31 -20.97
N GLY A 53 -18.56 -14.30 -20.79
CA GLY A 53 -17.21 -14.35 -21.34
C GLY A 53 -16.23 -15.21 -20.52
N TYR A 54 -15.07 -15.48 -21.10
CA TYR A 54 -13.99 -16.22 -20.43
C TYR A 54 -12.68 -15.48 -20.51
N ILE A 55 -11.99 -15.38 -19.36
CA ILE A 55 -10.60 -14.95 -19.32
C ILE A 55 -9.73 -16.04 -19.95
N LEU A 56 -8.95 -15.65 -20.96
CA LEU A 56 -8.08 -16.54 -21.74
C LEU A 56 -6.63 -16.45 -21.27
N LYS A 57 -6.18 -15.22 -20.91
CA LYS A 57 -4.80 -14.94 -20.49
C LYS A 57 -4.78 -13.80 -19.50
N ILE A 58 -3.88 -13.88 -18.52
CA ILE A 58 -3.52 -12.78 -17.62
C ILE A 58 -2.14 -12.29 -18.06
N PHE A 59 -2.01 -10.97 -18.25
CA PHE A 59 -0.72 -10.37 -18.58
C PHE A 59 0.16 -10.20 -17.34
N PRO A 60 1.48 -10.01 -17.50
CA PRO A 60 2.39 -9.77 -16.38
C PRO A 60 1.93 -8.58 -15.53
N ARG A 61 2.02 -8.74 -14.21
CA ARG A 61 1.71 -7.72 -13.22
C ARG A 61 2.95 -6.91 -12.91
N LYS A 62 2.81 -5.58 -12.78
CA LYS A 62 3.90 -4.72 -12.30
C LYS A 62 4.09 -4.83 -10.79
N ASN A 63 3.00 -4.97 -10.04
CA ASN A 63 2.98 -5.15 -8.60
C ASN A 63 1.68 -5.82 -8.14
N SER A 64 1.64 -6.21 -6.86
CA SER A 64 0.45 -6.80 -6.26
C SER A 64 0.41 -6.55 -4.76
N LEU A 65 -0.79 -6.30 -4.24
CA LEU A 65 -1.12 -6.38 -2.82
C LEU A 65 -1.87 -7.69 -2.54
N VAL A 66 -1.66 -8.24 -1.35
CA VAL A 66 -2.29 -9.50 -0.94
C VAL A 66 -3.63 -9.22 -0.25
N ARG A 67 -3.69 -8.15 0.51
CA ARG A 67 -4.89 -7.71 1.25
C ARG A 67 -5.05 -6.20 1.11
N PRO A 68 -6.04 -5.75 0.33
CA PRO A 68 -6.91 -6.54 -0.55
C PRO A 68 -6.15 -7.09 -1.76
N PRO A 69 -6.68 -8.15 -2.43
CA PRO A 69 -6.03 -8.73 -3.60
C PRO A 69 -6.24 -7.85 -4.84
N ILE A 70 -5.34 -6.88 -5.02
CA ILE A 70 -5.32 -5.91 -6.11
C ILE A 70 -3.94 -5.91 -6.75
N VAL A 71 -3.89 -5.67 -8.04
CA VAL A 71 -2.66 -5.65 -8.83
C VAL A 71 -2.58 -4.44 -9.75
N ASN A 72 -1.37 -4.16 -10.26
CA ASN A 72 -1.10 -3.07 -11.20
C ASN A 72 -1.48 -1.69 -10.65
N ILE A 73 -1.16 -1.45 -9.39
CA ILE A 73 -1.40 -0.21 -8.67
C ILE A 73 -0.33 0.81 -9.05
N ASP A 74 -0.72 2.06 -9.32
CA ASP A 74 0.21 3.14 -9.61
C ASP A 74 0.70 3.79 -8.33
N GLN A 75 -0.22 4.09 -7.41
CA GLN A 75 0.06 4.82 -6.20
C GLN A 75 -0.86 4.43 -5.04
N ALA A 76 -0.45 4.80 -3.83
CA ALA A 76 -1.23 4.59 -2.62
C ALA A 76 -1.30 5.86 -1.78
N VAL A 77 -2.50 6.28 -1.40
CA VAL A 77 -2.72 7.36 -0.44
C VAL A 77 -2.69 6.76 0.96
N VAL A 78 -1.61 7.04 1.69
CA VAL A 78 -1.45 6.68 3.10
C VAL A 78 -2.06 7.77 3.96
N ILE A 79 -3.23 7.50 4.53
CA ILE A 79 -3.94 8.44 5.38
C ILE A 79 -3.46 8.29 6.81
N MET A 80 -2.86 9.35 7.33
CA MET A 80 -2.49 9.48 8.73
C MET A 80 -3.32 10.59 9.37
N SER A 81 -3.65 10.45 10.65
CA SER A 81 -4.31 11.51 11.39
C SER A 81 -3.29 12.40 12.08
N ALA A 82 -3.49 13.72 12.05
CA ALA A 82 -2.70 14.65 12.84
C ALA A 82 -2.98 14.49 14.34
N LYS A 83 -4.24 14.13 14.67
CA LYS A 83 -4.71 13.91 16.04
C LYS A 83 -5.93 12.98 16.05
N GLU A 84 -6.03 12.14 17.08
CA GLU A 84 -7.19 11.23 17.30
C GLU A 84 -7.41 10.24 16.14
N PRO A 85 -6.48 9.26 15.95
CA PRO A 85 -5.28 8.98 16.76
C PRO A 85 -4.13 9.95 16.47
N ASP A 86 -3.21 10.10 17.42
CA ASP A 86 -2.03 10.95 17.26
C ASP A 86 -1.17 10.50 16.06
N PHE A 87 -0.53 11.47 15.41
CA PHE A 87 0.39 11.20 14.30
C PHE A 87 1.54 10.30 14.74
N ASN A 88 1.72 9.19 14.04
CA ASN A 88 2.71 8.17 14.36
C ASN A 88 3.65 7.93 13.17
N VAL A 89 4.87 8.49 13.27
CA VAL A 89 5.89 8.36 12.23
C VAL A 89 6.34 6.92 12.01
N ASN A 90 6.35 6.08 13.07
CA ASN A 90 6.73 4.68 12.93
C ASN A 90 5.71 3.91 12.09
N LEU A 91 4.42 4.14 12.33
CA LEU A 91 3.36 3.54 11.54
C LEU A 91 3.39 4.03 10.09
N LEU A 92 3.64 5.33 9.87
CA LEU A 92 3.80 5.87 8.51
C LEU A 92 4.96 5.18 7.79
N ASP A 93 6.12 5.09 8.42
CA ASP A 93 7.30 4.44 7.83
C ASP A 93 7.05 2.96 7.50
N ARG A 94 6.23 2.25 8.29
CA ARG A 94 5.82 0.87 7.96
C ARG A 94 5.01 0.80 6.67
N PHE A 95 4.08 1.74 6.46
CA PHE A 95 3.34 1.83 5.19
C PHE A 95 4.28 2.14 4.02
N LEU A 96 5.20 3.09 4.21
CA LEU A 96 6.15 3.47 3.17
C LEU A 96 7.06 2.30 2.79
N VAL A 97 7.60 1.57 3.76
CA VAL A 97 8.42 0.36 3.53
C VAL A 97 7.65 -0.68 2.70
N LEU A 98 6.38 -0.92 3.02
CA LEU A 98 5.53 -1.82 2.23
C LEU A 98 5.40 -1.34 0.78
N LEU A 99 5.16 -0.06 0.57
CA LEU A 99 4.93 0.53 -0.75
C LEU A 99 6.20 0.55 -1.59
N GLU A 100 7.35 0.90 -1.01
CA GLU A 100 8.66 0.85 -1.65
C GLU A 100 8.99 -0.57 -2.14
N GLN A 101 8.78 -1.58 -1.30
CA GLN A 101 8.98 -2.98 -1.69
C GLN A 101 8.07 -3.43 -2.84
N LYS A 102 6.89 -2.86 -2.97
CA LYS A 102 5.93 -3.17 -4.04
C LYS A 102 6.07 -2.26 -5.24
N VAL A 103 6.99 -1.29 -5.22
CA VAL A 103 7.16 -0.28 -6.26
C VAL A 103 5.83 0.44 -6.53
N ILE A 104 5.18 0.89 -5.46
CA ILE A 104 3.94 1.67 -5.49
C ILE A 104 4.26 3.06 -4.95
N HIS A 105 3.99 4.11 -5.73
CA HIS A 105 4.28 5.48 -5.31
C HIS A 105 3.42 5.90 -4.11
N PRO A 106 4.01 6.33 -2.98
CA PRO A 106 3.25 6.77 -1.82
C PRO A 106 2.86 8.24 -1.90
N ILE A 107 1.62 8.53 -1.53
CA ILE A 107 1.13 9.88 -1.23
C ILE A 107 0.74 9.88 0.25
N VAL A 108 1.34 10.74 1.05
CA VAL A 108 1.00 10.90 2.46
C VAL A 108 -0.08 11.98 2.60
N TYR A 109 -1.24 11.60 3.09
CA TYR A 109 -2.33 12.54 3.37
C TYR A 109 -2.55 12.65 4.87
N ILE A 110 -2.46 13.88 5.41
CA ILE A 110 -2.70 14.13 6.83
C ILE A 110 -4.11 14.67 7.02
N SER A 111 -4.95 13.89 7.67
CA SER A 111 -6.32 14.26 8.03
C SER A 111 -6.38 14.96 9.39
N LYS A 112 -7.55 15.55 9.68
CA LYS A 112 -7.88 16.15 10.99
C LYS A 112 -6.89 17.24 11.44
N MET A 113 -6.36 18.01 10.48
CA MET A 113 -5.50 19.16 10.76
C MET A 113 -6.20 20.23 11.59
N ASP A 114 -7.52 20.30 11.49
CA ASP A 114 -8.41 21.19 12.26
C ASP A 114 -8.39 20.92 13.78
N LEU A 115 -8.00 19.73 14.20
CA LEU A 115 -7.87 19.37 15.62
C LEU A 115 -6.54 19.83 16.26
N LEU A 116 -5.58 20.28 15.44
CA LEU A 116 -4.31 20.81 15.92
C LEU A 116 -4.46 22.27 16.36
N LYS A 117 -3.90 22.60 17.52
CA LYS A 117 -3.79 24.01 17.97
C LYS A 117 -2.82 24.80 17.11
N ASP A 118 -1.76 24.15 16.65
CA ASP A 118 -0.75 24.71 15.78
C ASP A 118 -0.44 23.73 14.64
N PRO A 119 -0.97 23.96 13.43
CA PRO A 119 -0.69 23.12 12.26
C PRO A 119 0.78 23.09 11.86
N ALA A 120 1.59 24.10 12.24
CA ALA A 120 3.00 24.15 11.88
C ALA A 120 3.84 23.02 12.49
N ILE A 121 3.32 22.32 13.49
CA ILE A 121 3.96 21.13 14.07
C ILE A 121 4.20 20.01 13.04
N MET A 122 3.44 19.99 11.94
CA MET A 122 3.58 19.01 10.87
C MET A 122 4.65 19.37 9.83
N LEU A 123 5.10 20.63 9.77
CA LEU A 123 6.05 21.10 8.76
C LEU A 123 7.40 20.35 8.76
N PRO A 124 8.04 20.04 9.90
CA PRO A 124 9.28 19.27 9.89
C PRO A 124 9.13 17.88 9.28
N PHE A 125 8.00 17.20 9.53
CA PHE A 125 7.71 15.91 8.92
C PHE A 125 7.46 16.04 7.42
N GLN A 126 6.66 17.02 7.03
CA GLN A 126 6.37 17.29 5.62
C GLN A 126 7.67 17.54 4.82
N GLU A 127 8.59 18.30 5.36
CA GLU A 127 9.87 18.58 4.72
C GLU A 127 10.69 17.30 4.52
N VAL A 128 10.85 16.49 5.57
CA VAL A 128 11.61 15.24 5.52
C VAL A 128 11.03 14.28 4.48
N TYR A 129 9.72 14.07 4.45
CA TYR A 129 9.10 13.15 3.51
C TYR A 129 9.10 13.67 2.07
N ARG A 130 8.95 14.99 1.86
CA ARG A 130 9.08 15.62 0.53
C ARG A 130 10.50 15.54 -0.03
N GLN A 131 11.53 15.63 0.79
CA GLN A 131 12.93 15.46 0.37
C GLN A 131 13.23 14.05 -0.16
N MET A 132 12.46 13.06 0.25
CA MET A 132 12.52 11.68 -0.28
C MET A 132 11.72 11.50 -1.58
N GLY A 133 11.06 12.54 -2.07
CA GLY A 133 10.24 12.50 -3.28
C GLY A 133 8.80 12.05 -3.06
N TYR A 134 8.33 12.00 -1.81
CA TYR A 134 6.94 11.66 -1.50
C TYR A 134 6.05 12.91 -1.55
N ASP A 135 4.86 12.76 -2.12
CA ASP A 135 3.83 13.76 -1.98
C ASP A 135 3.30 13.75 -0.54
N PHE A 136 3.38 14.90 0.13
CA PHE A 136 2.86 15.06 1.49
C PHE A 136 1.88 16.22 1.50
N VAL A 137 0.59 15.90 1.61
CA VAL A 137 -0.52 16.83 1.45
C VAL A 137 -1.42 16.84 2.69
N THR A 138 -1.98 17.98 2.99
CA THR A 138 -2.88 18.19 4.14
C THR A 138 -4.28 18.63 3.70
N ASP A 139 -4.44 18.91 2.42
CA ASP A 139 -5.67 19.38 1.81
C ASP A 139 -6.12 18.42 0.69
N LYS A 140 -7.44 18.23 0.59
CA LYS A 140 -8.06 17.41 -0.46
C LYS A 140 -7.93 18.04 -1.85
N GLU A 141 -7.89 19.37 -1.92
CA GLU A 141 -7.69 20.12 -3.15
C GLU A 141 -6.29 19.87 -3.74
N GLU A 142 -5.27 19.67 -2.89
CA GLU A 142 -3.93 19.25 -3.33
C GLU A 142 -3.90 17.77 -3.73
N LEU A 143 -4.71 16.92 -3.07
CA LEU A 143 -4.74 15.49 -3.34
C LEU A 143 -5.41 15.17 -4.68
N LEU A 144 -6.53 15.80 -5.00
CA LEU A 144 -7.36 15.46 -6.14
C LEU A 144 -6.63 15.45 -7.49
N PRO A 145 -5.76 16.43 -7.83
CA PRO A 145 -4.97 16.39 -9.06
C PRO A 145 -4.02 15.19 -9.16
N LEU A 146 -3.48 14.72 -8.02
CA LEU A 146 -2.54 13.59 -7.97
C LEU A 146 -3.21 12.25 -8.32
N LEU A 147 -4.55 12.17 -8.20
CA LEU A 147 -5.31 10.94 -8.50
C LEU A 147 -5.60 10.76 -9.98
N LYS A 148 -5.38 11.79 -10.81
CA LYS A 148 -5.73 11.80 -12.22
C LYS A 148 -4.94 10.73 -12.99
N ASP A 149 -5.67 9.96 -13.82
CA ASP A 149 -5.11 8.93 -14.70
C ASP A 149 -4.29 7.83 -13.98
N GLN A 150 -4.47 7.68 -12.65
CA GLN A 150 -3.77 6.72 -11.81
C GLN A 150 -4.72 5.68 -11.21
N VAL A 151 -4.20 4.47 -11.00
CA VAL A 151 -4.84 3.45 -10.18
C VAL A 151 -4.38 3.63 -8.75
N THR A 152 -5.26 4.13 -7.89
CA THR A 152 -4.95 4.53 -6.51
C THR A 152 -5.63 3.62 -5.49
N VAL A 153 -4.88 3.19 -4.49
CA VAL A 153 -5.42 2.55 -3.28
C VAL A 153 -5.34 3.51 -2.10
N PHE A 154 -6.32 3.42 -1.17
CA PHE A 154 -6.34 4.21 0.05
C PHE A 154 -6.08 3.31 1.25
N MET A 155 -5.09 3.65 2.06
CA MET A 155 -4.70 2.88 3.24
C MET A 155 -4.51 3.78 4.47
N GLY A 156 -4.63 3.18 5.64
CA GLY A 156 -4.50 3.87 6.92
C GLY A 156 -5.22 3.10 8.02
N GLN A 157 -4.85 3.35 9.27
CA GLN A 157 -5.47 2.67 10.41
C GLN A 157 -6.93 3.09 10.59
N THR A 158 -7.65 2.33 11.41
CA THR A 158 -9.04 2.66 11.78
C THR A 158 -9.10 4.03 12.47
N GLY A 159 -10.11 4.83 12.14
CA GLY A 159 -10.34 6.14 12.78
C GLY A 159 -9.55 7.32 12.20
N VAL A 160 -8.68 7.13 11.20
CA VAL A 160 -7.94 8.24 10.56
C VAL A 160 -8.78 9.09 9.59
N GLY A 161 -10.05 8.77 9.37
CA GLY A 161 -10.92 9.54 8.47
C GLY A 161 -10.91 9.08 7.01
N LYS A 162 -10.49 7.84 6.72
CA LYS A 162 -10.47 7.30 5.36
C LYS A 162 -11.83 7.36 4.65
N SER A 163 -12.89 6.81 5.28
CA SER A 163 -14.25 6.83 4.69
C SER A 163 -14.76 8.26 4.52
N THR A 164 -14.46 9.16 5.45
CA THR A 164 -14.82 10.56 5.35
C THR A 164 -14.15 11.24 4.16
N LEU A 165 -12.85 11.01 3.96
CA LEU A 165 -12.12 11.53 2.81
C LEU A 165 -12.69 10.97 1.50
N LEU A 166 -12.88 9.67 1.40
CA LEU A 166 -13.43 9.02 0.21
C LEU A 166 -14.84 9.52 -0.12
N ASN A 167 -15.74 9.65 0.87
CA ASN A 167 -17.07 10.23 0.65
C ASN A 167 -17.03 11.70 0.23
N THR A 168 -15.99 12.43 0.62
CA THR A 168 -15.82 13.81 0.18
C THR A 168 -15.32 13.88 -1.27
N LEU A 169 -14.40 12.97 -1.65
CA LEU A 169 -13.84 12.91 -3.01
C LEU A 169 -14.79 12.25 -4.02
N ALA A 170 -15.56 11.25 -3.58
CA ALA A 170 -16.47 10.46 -4.37
C ALA A 170 -17.77 10.21 -3.58
N PRO A 171 -18.68 11.20 -3.49
CA PRO A 171 -19.91 11.10 -2.71
C PRO A 171 -20.81 9.92 -3.12
N GLU A 172 -20.72 9.50 -4.38
CA GLU A 172 -21.48 8.38 -4.94
C GLU A 172 -21.09 7.01 -4.34
N LEU A 173 -19.98 6.92 -3.61
CA LEU A 173 -19.57 5.68 -2.95
C LEU A 173 -20.39 5.37 -1.70
N GLU A 174 -21.01 6.38 -1.07
CA GLU A 174 -21.85 6.25 0.13
C GLU A 174 -21.26 5.33 1.22
N LEU A 175 -19.94 5.46 1.46
CA LEU A 175 -19.23 4.62 2.42
C LEU A 175 -19.70 4.91 3.84
N GLU A 176 -19.95 3.86 4.64
CA GLU A 176 -20.30 4.02 6.05
C GLU A 176 -19.14 4.68 6.83
N THR A 177 -19.46 5.78 7.51
CA THR A 177 -18.50 6.51 8.37
C THR A 177 -18.74 6.17 9.83
N GLY A 178 -17.68 5.71 10.55
CA GLY A 178 -17.72 5.44 11.99
C GLY A 178 -17.14 4.08 12.40
N GLU A 179 -17.06 3.84 13.71
CA GLU A 179 -16.54 2.59 14.32
C GLU A 179 -17.41 1.34 14.05
N ILE A 180 -18.55 1.49 13.40
CA ILE A 180 -19.57 0.44 13.23
C ILE A 180 -19.21 -0.54 12.10
N SER A 181 -18.27 -0.21 11.23
CA SER A 181 -17.86 -1.09 10.11
C SER A 181 -17.26 -2.44 10.56
N ASP A 182 -16.77 -2.54 11.81
CA ASP A 182 -16.23 -3.79 12.35
C ASP A 182 -17.28 -4.71 12.99
N SER A 183 -18.44 -4.19 13.42
CA SER A 183 -19.43 -4.98 14.18
C SER A 183 -20.47 -5.69 13.32
N LEU A 184 -20.79 -5.18 12.14
CA LEU A 184 -21.73 -5.81 11.20
C LEU A 184 -21.09 -6.85 10.25
N GLY A 185 -19.76 -6.95 10.21
CA GLY A 185 -19.02 -7.88 9.39
C GLY A 185 -18.79 -9.29 9.97
N ARG A 186 -19.34 -9.63 11.15
CA ARG A 186 -19.19 -10.97 11.77
C ARG A 186 -20.22 -12.00 11.30
N GLY A 187 -20.78 -11.83 10.12
CA GLY A 187 -21.55 -12.88 9.43
C GLY A 187 -20.61 -13.73 8.58
N ARG A 188 -20.61 -15.04 8.79
CA ARG A 188 -19.83 -16.06 8.08
C ARG A 188 -19.74 -15.77 6.55
N HIS A 189 -18.49 -15.72 6.01
CA HIS A 189 -18.18 -15.91 4.60
C HIS A 189 -18.87 -15.01 3.54
N THR A 190 -18.88 -13.69 3.71
CA THR A 190 -19.05 -12.80 2.56
C THR A 190 -17.66 -12.44 2.03
N THR A 191 -17.30 -13.03 0.89
CA THR A 191 -16.16 -12.60 0.07
C THR A 191 -16.42 -11.13 -0.28
N ARG A 192 -15.74 -10.20 0.39
CA ARG A 192 -15.91 -8.76 0.13
C ARG A 192 -15.50 -8.53 -1.32
N ALA A 193 -16.40 -7.97 -2.11
CA ALA A 193 -16.11 -7.60 -3.49
C ALA A 193 -15.06 -6.51 -3.48
N VAL A 194 -14.00 -6.70 -4.26
CA VAL A 194 -13.04 -5.64 -4.58
C VAL A 194 -13.49 -5.02 -5.89
N SER A 195 -13.56 -3.69 -5.95
CA SER A 195 -14.01 -2.96 -7.13
C SER A 195 -13.19 -1.69 -7.34
N PHE A 196 -13.00 -1.31 -8.60
CA PHE A 196 -12.54 0.01 -8.96
C PHE A 196 -13.73 0.94 -9.21
N TYR A 197 -13.56 2.19 -8.80
CA TYR A 197 -14.46 3.30 -9.09
C TYR A 197 -13.70 4.39 -9.82
N ASP A 198 -14.34 5.05 -10.77
CA ASP A 198 -13.73 6.16 -11.48
C ASP A 198 -13.76 7.42 -10.62
N LEU A 199 -12.63 8.10 -10.52
CA LEU A 199 -12.48 9.37 -9.81
C LEU A 199 -11.51 10.27 -10.55
N ASN A 200 -11.97 11.44 -10.97
CA ASN A 200 -11.14 12.46 -11.63
C ASN A 200 -10.31 11.92 -12.82
N GLY A 201 -10.86 10.97 -13.59
CA GLY A 201 -10.18 10.33 -14.71
C GLY A 201 -9.23 9.19 -14.31
N GLY A 202 -8.98 8.99 -13.02
CA GLY A 202 -8.27 7.82 -12.48
C GLY A 202 -9.22 6.78 -11.92
N LYS A 203 -8.66 5.72 -11.33
CA LYS A 203 -9.42 4.66 -10.67
C LYS A 203 -9.02 4.54 -9.20
N ILE A 204 -10.01 4.48 -8.31
CA ILE A 204 -9.79 4.20 -6.90
C ILE A 204 -10.29 2.80 -6.56
N ALA A 205 -9.56 2.09 -5.71
CA ALA A 205 -9.99 0.81 -5.22
C ALA A 205 -10.82 0.97 -3.94
N ASP A 206 -12.03 0.41 -3.92
CA ASP A 206 -12.76 0.20 -2.68
C ASP A 206 -12.08 -0.92 -1.91
N THR A 207 -11.42 -0.55 -0.84
CA THR A 207 -10.67 -1.46 0.02
C THR A 207 -11.12 -1.30 1.47
N PRO A 208 -12.29 -1.87 1.84
CA PRO A 208 -12.73 -1.82 3.23
C PRO A 208 -11.68 -2.51 4.12
N GLY A 209 -11.15 -1.77 5.10
CA GLY A 209 -10.31 -2.32 6.16
C GLY A 209 -8.84 -2.58 5.80
N PHE A 210 -8.19 -1.71 5.02
CA PHE A 210 -6.73 -1.73 4.86
C PHE A 210 -6.05 -1.18 6.13
N SER A 211 -6.26 -1.88 7.25
CA SER A 211 -5.71 -1.52 8.56
C SER A 211 -4.58 -2.45 9.01
N SER A 212 -4.40 -3.60 8.36
CA SER A 212 -3.34 -4.55 8.70
C SER A 212 -2.15 -4.42 7.76
N LEU A 213 -1.02 -4.10 8.33
CA LEU A 213 0.27 -4.07 7.65
C LEU A 213 0.87 -5.48 7.68
N ASP A 214 0.61 -6.26 6.63
CA ASP A 214 1.40 -7.45 6.36
C ASP A 214 2.61 -7.02 5.51
N TYR A 215 3.55 -6.25 6.10
CA TYR A 215 4.81 -6.00 5.42
C TYR A 215 5.79 -7.13 5.76
N GLU A 216 6.28 -7.78 4.73
CA GLU A 216 7.28 -8.83 4.85
C GLU A 216 8.60 -8.31 4.28
N VAL A 217 9.40 -7.67 5.15
CA VAL A 217 10.81 -7.45 4.84
C VAL A 217 11.57 -8.66 5.38
N ASP A 218 12.24 -9.37 4.48
CA ASP A 218 12.89 -10.64 4.84
C ASP A 218 14.34 -10.45 5.28
N ASN A 219 14.98 -9.34 4.95
CA ASN A 219 16.39 -9.12 5.24
C ASN A 219 16.75 -7.62 5.32
N ALA A 220 17.95 -7.35 5.85
CA ALA A 220 18.46 -6.00 6.03
C ALA A 220 18.70 -5.24 4.72
N GLU A 221 19.02 -5.94 3.62
CA GLU A 221 19.26 -5.33 2.32
C GLU A 221 17.96 -4.78 1.73
N ASP A 222 16.87 -5.59 1.78
CA ASP A 222 15.54 -5.16 1.35
C ASP A 222 15.02 -4.01 2.22
N LEU A 223 15.31 -4.03 3.54
CA LEU A 223 14.95 -2.94 4.43
C LEU A 223 15.69 -1.65 4.08
N ASN A 224 17.00 -1.75 3.82
CA ASN A 224 17.81 -0.59 3.44
C ASN A 224 17.25 0.07 2.16
N HIS A 225 16.91 -0.73 1.16
CA HIS A 225 16.33 -0.23 -0.08
C HIS A 225 14.96 0.40 0.11
N ALA A 226 14.19 -0.04 1.10
CA ALA A 226 12.87 0.50 1.42
C ALA A 226 12.91 1.81 2.25
N PHE A 227 14.11 2.32 2.58
CA PHE A 227 14.34 3.63 3.15
C PHE A 227 15.17 4.48 2.19
N PRO A 228 14.56 5.22 1.25
CA PRO A 228 15.27 5.91 0.16
C PRO A 228 16.35 6.90 0.63
N ASP A 229 16.11 7.57 1.75
CA ASP A 229 17.08 8.47 2.41
C ASP A 229 18.32 7.71 2.87
N ILE A 230 18.14 6.58 3.55
CA ILE A 230 19.21 5.71 4.01
C ILE A 230 19.88 5.01 2.81
N ALA A 231 19.11 4.47 1.88
CA ALA A 231 19.62 3.80 0.69
C ALA A 231 20.54 4.69 -0.15
N LYS A 232 20.21 5.97 -0.28
CA LYS A 232 21.02 6.96 -1.00
C LYS A 232 22.39 7.14 -0.36
N VAL A 233 22.46 7.33 0.96
CA VAL A 233 23.69 7.56 1.71
C VAL A 233 24.50 6.26 1.90
N SER A 234 23.81 5.12 1.97
CA SER A 234 24.45 3.81 2.17
C SER A 234 25.39 3.39 1.05
N GLN A 235 25.27 4.01 -0.14
CA GLN A 235 26.18 3.79 -1.26
C GLN A 235 27.63 4.19 -0.94
N ASP A 236 27.82 5.11 -0.01
CA ASP A 236 29.12 5.59 0.43
C ASP A 236 29.67 4.77 1.63
N CYS A 237 28.96 3.76 2.10
CA CYS A 237 29.45 2.86 3.13
C CYS A 237 30.58 1.97 2.59
N LYS A 238 31.61 1.74 3.44
CA LYS A 238 32.72 0.84 3.09
C LYS A 238 32.26 -0.58 2.76
N PHE A 239 31.25 -1.08 3.43
CA PHE A 239 30.72 -2.43 3.28
C PHE A 239 29.40 -2.43 2.53
N ARG A 240 29.30 -3.23 1.48
CA ARG A 240 28.09 -3.35 0.66
C ARG A 240 26.86 -3.88 1.42
N THR A 241 27.12 -4.68 2.47
CA THR A 241 26.07 -5.25 3.34
C THR A 241 26.01 -4.54 4.68
N CYS A 242 26.34 -3.24 4.73
CA CYS A 242 26.31 -2.45 5.95
C CYS A 242 24.88 -2.40 6.50
N THR A 243 24.71 -2.75 7.76
CA THR A 243 23.43 -2.67 8.47
C THR A 243 23.28 -1.37 9.24
N HIS A 244 24.31 -0.51 9.19
CA HIS A 244 24.39 0.79 9.87
C HIS A 244 24.34 0.71 11.42
N THR A 245 24.61 -0.47 11.98
CA THR A 245 24.62 -0.72 13.43
C THR A 245 26.01 -0.59 14.03
N HIS A 246 26.91 -1.50 13.72
CA HIS A 246 28.24 -1.62 14.35
C HIS A 246 29.42 -1.47 13.39
N GLU A 247 29.14 -1.41 12.09
CA GLU A 247 30.19 -1.42 11.07
C GLU A 247 31.06 -0.15 11.14
N PRO A 248 32.37 -0.31 11.05
CA PRO A 248 33.27 0.82 10.93
C PRO A 248 33.17 1.45 9.55
N SER A 249 33.38 2.76 9.45
CA SER A 249 33.28 3.53 8.21
C SER A 249 31.89 3.43 7.54
N CYS A 250 30.85 3.47 8.38
CA CYS A 250 29.46 3.63 7.94
C CYS A 250 29.21 5.10 7.58
N ALA A 251 28.66 5.38 6.41
CA ALA A 251 28.33 6.74 5.98
C ALA A 251 26.99 7.23 6.54
N VAL A 252 26.08 6.32 6.90
CA VAL A 252 24.73 6.67 7.39
C VAL A 252 24.80 7.32 8.78
N LYS A 253 25.64 6.84 9.69
CA LYS A 253 25.73 7.39 11.05
C LYS A 253 26.10 8.87 11.08
N PRO A 254 27.19 9.33 10.42
CA PRO A 254 27.49 10.76 10.33
C PRO A 254 26.36 11.56 9.67
N ALA A 255 25.71 11.02 8.65
CA ALA A 255 24.61 11.70 7.99
C ALA A 255 23.38 11.92 8.90
N VAL A 256 23.17 11.03 9.88
CA VAL A 256 22.17 11.24 10.93
C VAL A 256 22.61 12.34 11.91
N GLU A 257 23.88 12.32 12.34
CA GLU A 257 24.46 13.34 13.23
C GLU A 257 24.44 14.75 12.62
N GLU A 258 24.63 14.84 11.31
CA GLU A 258 24.57 16.07 10.51
C GLU A 258 23.14 16.49 10.13
N GLY A 259 22.14 15.69 10.45
CA GLY A 259 20.72 15.97 10.11
C GLY A 259 20.35 15.77 8.65
N ILE A 260 21.22 15.16 7.84
CA ILE A 260 20.91 14.79 6.44
C ILE A 260 19.86 13.68 6.41
N ILE A 261 19.93 12.75 7.35
CA ILE A 261 18.90 11.75 7.61
C ILE A 261 18.25 12.13 8.95
N ALA A 262 16.92 12.25 8.97
CA ALA A 262 16.18 12.57 10.17
C ALA A 262 16.32 11.46 11.23
N SER A 263 16.59 11.82 12.49
CA SER A 263 16.85 10.87 13.57
C SER A 263 15.73 9.85 13.74
N PHE A 264 14.45 10.30 13.67
CA PHE A 264 13.30 9.41 13.82
C PHE A 264 13.21 8.36 12.70
N ARG A 265 13.68 8.68 11.49
CA ARG A 265 13.73 7.75 10.37
C ARG A 265 14.76 6.64 10.64
N PHE A 266 15.94 7.03 11.10
CA PHE A 266 16.98 6.08 11.44
C PHE A 266 16.60 5.21 12.65
N GLU A 267 15.93 5.78 13.66
CA GLU A 267 15.39 5.02 14.79
C GLU A 267 14.36 3.97 14.34
N ASN A 268 13.43 4.34 13.44
CA ASN A 268 12.47 3.41 12.84
C ASN A 268 13.17 2.31 12.04
N TYR A 269 14.19 2.66 11.25
CA TYR A 269 15.00 1.69 10.52
C TYR A 269 15.63 0.65 11.45
N LEU A 270 16.30 1.10 12.53
CA LEU A 270 16.93 0.21 13.52
C LEU A 270 15.91 -0.68 14.22
N GLN A 271 14.74 -0.15 14.55
CA GLN A 271 13.65 -0.93 15.12
C GLN A 271 13.17 -2.03 14.15
N PHE A 272 12.93 -1.69 12.89
CA PHE A 272 12.48 -2.65 11.89
C PHE A 272 13.53 -3.72 11.59
N LEU A 273 14.80 -3.33 11.57
CA LEU A 273 15.92 -4.27 11.45
C LEU A 273 15.93 -5.28 12.61
N SER A 274 15.79 -4.81 13.84
CA SER A 274 15.73 -5.68 15.03
C SER A 274 14.52 -6.65 14.96
N GLU A 275 13.38 -6.20 14.48
CA GLU A 275 12.20 -7.05 14.29
C GLU A 275 12.45 -8.18 13.26
N ILE A 276 13.16 -7.88 12.16
CA ILE A 276 13.56 -8.87 11.15
C ILE A 276 14.51 -9.91 11.75
N GLU A 277 15.53 -9.48 12.49
CA GLU A 277 16.50 -10.36 13.11
C GLU A 277 15.85 -11.31 14.12
N ASN A 278 14.96 -10.78 14.96
CA ASN A 278 14.22 -11.57 15.96
C ASN A 278 13.27 -12.59 15.31
N ARG A 279 12.63 -12.27 14.19
CA ARG A 279 11.81 -13.23 13.41
C ARG A 279 12.66 -14.41 12.93
N ARG A 280 13.83 -14.14 12.35
CA ARG A 280 14.76 -15.18 11.85
C ARG A 280 15.23 -16.13 12.95
N GLU A 281 15.50 -15.62 14.14
CA GLU A 281 15.89 -16.46 15.28
C GLU A 281 14.76 -17.38 15.74
N THR A 282 13.52 -16.90 15.74
CA THR A 282 12.34 -17.67 16.10
C THR A 282 12.12 -18.82 15.11
N TYR A 283 12.19 -18.57 13.80
CA TYR A 283 12.09 -19.60 12.77
C TYR A 283 13.21 -20.65 12.87
N LYS A 284 14.46 -20.25 13.14
CA LYS A 284 15.58 -21.16 13.36
C LYS A 284 15.37 -22.06 14.59
N LYS A 285 14.77 -21.52 15.66
CA LYS A 285 14.46 -22.30 16.88
C LYS A 285 13.33 -23.29 16.67
N VAL A 286 12.31 -22.94 15.88
CA VAL A 286 11.18 -23.83 15.56
C VAL A 286 11.61 -24.95 14.61
N SER A 287 12.38 -24.64 13.56
CA SER A 287 12.87 -25.65 12.61
C SER A 287 13.82 -26.69 13.22
N LYS A 288 14.54 -26.33 14.31
CA LYS A 288 15.38 -27.27 15.08
C LYS A 288 14.60 -28.18 16.03
N LYS A 289 13.30 -27.87 16.29
CA LYS A 289 12.45 -28.65 17.21
C LYS A 289 11.52 -29.63 16.49
N LEU A 290 11.46 -29.63 15.16
CA LEU A 290 10.71 -30.62 14.40
C LEU A 290 11.54 -31.90 14.29
N PRO A 291 11.10 -33.04 14.82
CA PRO A 291 11.79 -34.34 14.63
C PRO A 291 11.75 -34.72 13.15
N LYS A 292 12.87 -35.33 12.71
CA LYS A 292 12.99 -35.93 11.35
C LYS A 292 12.07 -37.10 11.21
#